data_16c0d39234ebfcac3fc433acb410aee0
#
_entry.id   16c0d39234ebfcac3fc433acb410aee0
#
_cell.length_a   1.000
_cell.length_b   1.000
_cell.length_c   1.000
_cell.angle_alpha   90.00
_cell.angle_beta   90.00
_cell.angle_gamma   90.00
#
_symmetry.space_group_name_H-M   'P 1'
#
loop_
_entity.id
_entity.type
_entity.pdbx_description
1 polymer ?
#
loop_
_entity_poly.entity_id
_entity_poly.type
_entity_poly.pdbx_seq_one_letter_code
_entity_poly.pdbx_strand_id
1 'polypeptide(L)'
;MEHFEVSLELLCNNATYLRLIDLDLDFLRLSRSSIDDSIAQNLNALVTPSRSGFDPSSTSQRAPRPMSRQVDAQACSDFKEKVLFPSWEARTQVLNYCALVAASPDPDDPDRTLRELEKEKDRERIVDERLDPYSGRFFPREARTERLASLIRQERGVEGIVRHRTWEVIQQRCGGDPFDGWEDAVSQWRKTRNSKPLA
;
A
#
# COMPACT_ATOMS: atom_id res chain seq x y z
N MET A 1 -5.74 -16.82 11.04
CA MET A 1 -4.37 -16.32 10.71
C MET A 1 -3.68 -17.19 9.67
N GLU A 2 -3.83 -18.50 9.70
CA GLU A 2 -3.20 -19.44 8.74
C GLU A 2 -3.63 -19.24 7.27
N HIS A 3 -4.88 -18.87 7.00
CA HIS A 3 -5.36 -18.62 5.62
C HIS A 3 -4.74 -17.38 4.96
N PHE A 4 -4.24 -16.43 5.74
CA PHE A 4 -3.63 -15.21 5.21
C PHE A 4 -2.15 -15.41 4.86
N GLU A 5 -1.43 -16.24 5.63
CA GLU A 5 -0.04 -16.58 5.33
C GLU A 5 0.10 -17.43 4.07
N VAL A 6 -0.79 -18.43 3.88
CA VAL A 6 -0.81 -19.25 2.65
C VAL A 6 -1.10 -18.41 1.40
N SER A 7 -1.94 -17.36 1.52
CA SER A 7 -2.17 -16.41 0.43
C SER A 7 -0.94 -15.56 0.10
N LEU A 8 -0.14 -15.18 1.09
CA LEU A 8 1.07 -14.39 0.89
C LEU A 8 2.19 -15.17 0.20
N GLU A 9 2.35 -16.45 0.56
CA GLU A 9 3.34 -17.33 -0.12
C GLU A 9 2.99 -17.57 -1.59
N LEU A 10 1.70 -17.65 -1.92
CA LEU A 10 1.23 -17.76 -3.30
C LEU A 10 1.44 -16.47 -4.10
N LEU A 11 1.45 -15.32 -3.44
CA LEU A 11 1.48 -14.02 -4.10
C LEU A 11 2.86 -13.63 -4.68
N CYS A 12 3.99 -14.16 -4.17
CA CYS A 12 5.32 -13.79 -4.66
C CYS A 12 6.21 -14.99 -5.06
N ASN A 13 5.64 -16.18 -5.32
CA ASN A 13 6.41 -17.39 -5.64
C ASN A 13 6.74 -17.55 -7.13
N ASN A 14 7.90 -18.08 -7.43
CA ASN A 14 8.78 -17.94 -8.57
C ASN A 14 8.26 -18.25 -10.00
N ALA A 15 7.30 -19.12 -10.21
CA ALA A 15 6.90 -19.54 -11.57
C ALA A 15 5.91 -18.58 -12.25
N THR A 16 5.33 -17.65 -11.51
CA THR A 16 4.32 -16.69 -11.94
C THR A 16 4.71 -15.24 -11.62
N TYR A 17 6.00 -15.00 -11.41
CA TYR A 17 6.57 -13.73 -10.90
C TYR A 17 5.99 -12.45 -11.55
N LEU A 18 5.82 -12.41 -12.86
CA LEU A 18 5.23 -11.26 -13.54
C LEU A 18 3.71 -11.14 -13.34
N ARG A 19 2.98 -12.28 -13.34
CA ARG A 19 1.54 -12.27 -13.09
C ARG A 19 1.22 -11.92 -11.63
N LEU A 20 2.11 -12.24 -10.71
CA LEU A 20 1.90 -12.00 -9.29
C LEU A 20 2.20 -10.55 -8.91
N ILE A 21 3.20 -9.92 -9.55
CA ILE A 21 3.41 -8.47 -9.40
C ILE A 21 2.16 -7.70 -9.84
N ASP A 22 1.53 -8.11 -10.93
CA ASP A 22 0.30 -7.47 -11.41
C ASP A 22 -0.85 -7.67 -10.41
N LEU A 23 -1.02 -8.87 -9.83
CA LEU A 23 -2.04 -9.16 -8.82
C LEU A 23 -1.81 -8.38 -7.51
N ASP A 24 -0.56 -8.25 -7.06
CA ASP A 24 -0.23 -7.47 -5.87
C ASP A 24 -0.48 -5.98 -6.09
N LEU A 25 -0.12 -5.45 -7.25
CA LEU A 25 -0.41 -4.07 -7.63
C LEU A 25 -1.91 -3.83 -7.74
N ASP A 26 -2.65 -4.77 -8.28
CA ASP A 26 -4.11 -4.70 -8.38
C ASP A 26 -4.76 -4.75 -6.99
N PHE A 27 -4.29 -5.60 -6.09
CA PHE A 27 -4.73 -5.60 -4.70
C PHE A 27 -4.49 -4.23 -4.02
N LEU A 28 -3.29 -3.66 -4.16
CA LEU A 28 -2.97 -2.36 -3.61
C LEU A 28 -3.88 -1.26 -4.19
N ARG A 29 -4.10 -1.25 -5.50
CA ARG A 29 -4.97 -0.30 -6.20
C ARG A 29 -6.42 -0.43 -5.77
N LEU A 30 -6.97 -1.65 -5.76
CA LEU A 30 -8.36 -1.91 -5.37
C LEU A 30 -8.59 -1.55 -3.90
N SER A 31 -7.66 -1.90 -3.01
CA SER A 31 -7.74 -1.54 -1.60
C SER A 31 -7.72 -0.03 -1.39
N ARG A 32 -6.86 0.71 -2.09
CA ARG A 32 -6.84 2.19 -2.05
C ARG A 32 -8.13 2.78 -2.57
N SER A 33 -8.59 2.31 -3.73
CA SER A 33 -9.81 2.82 -4.36
C SER A 33 -11.05 2.62 -3.47
N SER A 34 -11.16 1.47 -2.81
CA SER A 34 -12.32 1.16 -1.98
C SER A 34 -12.36 1.92 -0.65
N ILE A 35 -11.22 2.27 -0.08
CA ILE A 35 -11.13 2.86 1.26
C ILE A 35 -10.62 4.30 1.19
N ASP A 36 -9.46 4.53 0.61
CA ASP A 36 -8.79 5.83 0.64
C ASP A 36 -9.38 6.81 -0.37
N ASP A 37 -9.56 6.43 -1.63
CA ASP A 37 -10.15 7.30 -2.65
C ASP A 37 -11.63 7.54 -2.39
N SER A 38 -12.31 6.58 -1.76
CA SER A 38 -13.72 6.65 -1.38
C SER A 38 -13.93 7.17 0.05
N ILE A 39 -12.90 7.70 0.73
CA ILE A 39 -12.97 8.08 2.15
C ILE A 39 -14.11 9.04 2.47
N ALA A 40 -14.34 10.04 1.64
CA ALA A 40 -15.42 10.99 1.83
C ALA A 40 -16.80 10.31 1.75
N GLN A 41 -16.96 9.33 0.85
CA GLN A 41 -18.19 8.54 0.71
C GLN A 41 -18.40 7.62 1.91
N ASN A 42 -17.34 6.94 2.35
CA ASN A 42 -17.37 6.06 3.52
C ASN A 42 -17.75 6.83 4.78
N LEU A 43 -17.16 8.00 5.03
CA LEU A 43 -17.51 8.86 6.16
C LEU A 43 -18.93 9.43 6.03
N ASN A 44 -19.40 9.76 4.84
CA ASN A 44 -20.78 10.20 4.64
C ASN A 44 -21.79 9.09 4.92
N ALA A 45 -21.47 7.84 4.62
CA ALA A 45 -22.32 6.70 4.95
C ALA A 45 -22.49 6.53 6.47
N LEU A 46 -21.47 6.85 7.28
CA LEU A 46 -21.56 6.80 8.74
C LEU A 46 -22.51 7.86 9.32
N VAL A 47 -22.66 8.99 8.65
CA VAL A 47 -23.54 10.10 9.09
C VAL A 47 -24.98 9.90 8.65
N THR A 48 -25.21 9.10 7.58
CA THR A 48 -26.53 8.90 7.01
C THR A 48 -27.23 7.75 7.74
N PRO A 49 -28.36 7.99 8.46
CA PRO A 49 -29.09 6.90 9.11
C PRO A 49 -29.54 5.89 8.06
N SER A 50 -29.23 4.61 8.28
CA SER A 50 -29.62 3.50 7.40
C SER A 50 -31.15 3.32 7.26
N ARG A 51 -31.92 4.00 8.07
CA ARG A 51 -33.42 3.94 8.13
C ARG A 51 -34.14 4.91 7.19
N SER A 52 -33.46 5.85 6.55
CA SER A 52 -34.10 6.67 5.52
C SER A 52 -34.11 5.94 4.21
N GLY A 53 -34.95 4.92 4.06
CA GLY A 53 -35.23 4.30 2.76
C GLY A 53 -35.66 5.39 1.77
N PHE A 54 -35.37 5.17 0.51
CA PHE A 54 -35.87 6.02 -0.56
C PHE A 54 -37.41 5.95 -0.55
N ASP A 55 -38.05 7.03 -0.10
CA ASP A 55 -39.50 7.21 -0.21
C ASP A 55 -39.79 8.05 -1.46
N PRO A 56 -40.25 7.42 -2.57
CA PRO A 56 -40.56 8.13 -3.81
C PRO A 56 -41.76 9.10 -3.67
N SER A 57 -42.59 8.94 -2.64
CA SER A 57 -43.73 9.79 -2.39
C SER A 57 -43.42 11.02 -1.51
N SER A 58 -42.22 11.05 -0.93
CA SER A 58 -41.78 12.18 -0.10
C SER A 58 -41.45 13.40 -0.94
N THR A 59 -42.30 14.40 -0.89
CA THR A 59 -42.07 15.75 -1.47
C THR A 59 -41.25 16.64 -0.54
N SER A 60 -40.76 16.14 0.59
CA SER A 60 -39.92 16.91 1.50
C SER A 60 -38.64 17.35 0.75
N GLN A 61 -38.43 18.66 0.68
CA GLN A 61 -37.22 19.23 0.11
C GLN A 61 -36.04 18.64 0.87
N ARG A 62 -35.18 17.90 0.14
CA ARG A 62 -33.90 17.46 0.68
C ARG A 62 -33.12 18.72 1.07
N ALA A 63 -32.98 18.96 2.35
CA ALA A 63 -32.03 19.95 2.83
C ALA A 63 -30.65 19.62 2.18
N PRO A 64 -29.96 20.61 1.60
CA PRO A 64 -28.62 20.39 1.04
C PRO A 64 -27.80 19.73 2.14
N ARG A 65 -27.27 18.53 1.85
CA ARG A 65 -26.43 17.82 2.81
C ARG A 65 -25.17 18.66 3.01
N PRO A 66 -24.92 19.21 4.19
CA PRO A 66 -23.68 19.93 4.42
C PRO A 66 -22.54 18.93 4.24
N MET A 67 -21.66 19.19 3.26
CA MET A 67 -20.50 18.35 2.97
C MET A 67 -19.51 18.28 4.15
N SER A 68 -19.73 19.05 5.20
CA SER A 68 -18.85 19.20 6.37
C SER A 68 -19.47 18.68 7.68
N ARG A 69 -20.49 17.82 7.63
CA ARG A 69 -21.06 17.31 8.89
C ARG A 69 -20.03 16.43 9.59
N GLN A 70 -19.71 16.78 10.83
CA GLN A 70 -18.86 15.97 11.68
C GLN A 70 -19.48 14.58 11.89
N VAL A 71 -18.66 13.57 11.88
CA VAL A 71 -19.04 12.18 12.18
C VAL A 71 -19.00 12.00 13.69
N ASP A 72 -19.88 11.16 14.22
CA ASP A 72 -19.86 10.81 15.64
C ASP A 72 -18.51 10.19 16.04
N ALA A 73 -18.01 10.54 17.23
CA ALA A 73 -16.69 10.13 17.69
C ALA A 73 -16.54 8.59 17.78
N GLN A 74 -17.61 7.90 18.23
CA GLN A 74 -17.61 6.44 18.31
C GLN A 74 -17.59 5.80 16.91
N ALA A 75 -18.41 6.30 16.00
CA ALA A 75 -18.44 5.83 14.62
C ALA A 75 -17.10 6.05 13.91
N CYS A 76 -16.43 7.16 14.19
CA CYS A 76 -15.09 7.45 13.69
C CYS A 76 -14.04 6.49 14.24
N SER A 77 -14.07 6.21 15.55
CA SER A 77 -13.15 5.26 16.18
C SER A 77 -13.34 3.87 15.60
N ASP A 78 -14.59 3.43 15.52
CA ASP A 78 -14.93 2.12 14.92
C ASP A 78 -14.47 2.00 13.47
N PHE A 79 -14.64 3.02 12.66
CA PHE A 79 -14.17 3.03 11.28
C PHE A 79 -12.64 2.95 11.20
N LYS A 80 -11.92 3.75 11.98
CA LYS A 80 -10.45 3.71 12.02
C LYS A 80 -9.94 2.35 12.44
N GLU A 81 -10.49 1.79 13.52
CA GLU A 81 -9.99 0.54 14.12
C GLU A 81 -10.37 -0.72 13.33
N LYS A 82 -11.59 -0.75 12.76
CA LYS A 82 -12.13 -1.96 12.11
C LYS A 82 -11.93 -2.00 10.60
N VAL A 83 -11.77 -0.84 9.95
CA VAL A 83 -11.69 -0.76 8.48
C VAL A 83 -10.38 -0.16 8.02
N LEU A 84 -10.05 1.06 8.45
CA LEU A 84 -8.93 1.81 7.91
C LEU A 84 -7.57 1.21 8.27
N PHE A 85 -7.29 1.09 9.58
CA PHE A 85 -5.99 0.58 10.04
C PHE A 85 -5.72 -0.88 9.65
N PRO A 86 -6.69 -1.80 9.72
CA PRO A 86 -6.52 -3.15 9.19
C PRO A 86 -6.19 -3.19 7.70
N SER A 87 -6.82 -2.34 6.89
CA SER A 87 -6.52 -2.24 5.47
C SER A 87 -5.11 -1.71 5.20
N TRP A 88 -4.69 -0.65 5.91
CA TRP A 88 -3.34 -0.13 5.80
C TRP A 88 -2.29 -1.14 6.25
N GLU A 89 -2.60 -1.91 7.29
CA GLU A 89 -1.73 -2.98 7.79
C GLU A 89 -1.58 -4.10 6.75
N ALA A 90 -2.67 -4.56 6.15
CA ALA A 90 -2.65 -5.59 5.12
C ALA A 90 -1.78 -5.17 3.92
N ARG A 91 -1.93 -3.92 3.44
CA ARG A 91 -1.07 -3.40 2.36
C ARG A 91 0.40 -3.30 2.78
N THR A 92 0.66 -2.92 4.03
CA THR A 92 2.04 -2.88 4.56
C THR A 92 2.67 -4.27 4.60
N GLN A 93 1.89 -5.29 5.01
CA GLN A 93 2.36 -6.67 5.04
C GLN A 93 2.71 -7.19 3.66
N VAL A 94 1.85 -6.95 2.66
CA VAL A 94 2.12 -7.29 1.25
C VAL A 94 3.42 -6.62 0.77
N LEU A 95 3.56 -5.31 0.96
CA LEU A 95 4.77 -4.59 0.55
C LEU A 95 6.04 -5.07 1.27
N ASN A 96 5.93 -5.44 2.54
CA ASN A 96 7.06 -5.98 3.30
C ASN A 96 7.45 -7.38 2.82
N TYR A 97 6.47 -8.24 2.54
CA TYR A 97 6.71 -9.57 2.00
C TYR A 97 7.39 -9.50 0.63
N CYS A 98 6.86 -8.71 -0.29
CA CYS A 98 7.47 -8.51 -1.60
C CYS A 98 8.89 -7.89 -1.52
N ALA A 99 9.14 -7.05 -0.50
CA ALA A 99 10.48 -6.52 -0.25
C ALA A 99 11.47 -7.61 0.21
N LEU A 100 11.03 -8.57 1.02
CA LEU A 100 11.84 -9.71 1.40
C LEU A 100 12.16 -10.60 0.18
N VAL A 101 11.18 -10.84 -0.67
CA VAL A 101 11.39 -11.58 -1.93
C VAL A 101 12.37 -10.85 -2.84
N ALA A 102 12.24 -9.53 -2.98
CA ALA A 102 13.15 -8.71 -3.77
C ALA A 102 14.60 -8.68 -3.22
N ALA A 103 14.76 -8.87 -1.93
CA ALA A 103 16.08 -8.96 -1.29
C ALA A 103 16.72 -10.35 -1.42
N SER A 104 15.93 -11.37 -1.76
CA SER A 104 16.41 -12.74 -1.93
C SER A 104 16.99 -12.94 -3.32
N PRO A 105 18.08 -13.72 -3.48
CA PRO A 105 18.57 -14.09 -4.80
C PRO A 105 17.52 -14.93 -5.52
N ASP A 106 17.25 -14.61 -6.78
CA ASP A 106 16.34 -15.39 -7.62
C ASP A 106 16.99 -16.74 -7.97
N PRO A 107 16.48 -17.88 -7.47
CA PRO A 107 17.06 -19.19 -7.75
C PRO A 107 16.88 -19.64 -9.20
N ASP A 108 15.87 -19.11 -9.88
CA ASP A 108 15.51 -19.47 -11.27
C ASP A 108 15.96 -18.41 -12.28
N ASP A 109 16.90 -17.54 -11.90
CA ASP A 109 17.42 -16.51 -12.78
C ASP A 109 18.34 -17.13 -13.86
N PRO A 110 17.87 -17.27 -15.11
CA PRO A 110 18.64 -17.89 -16.18
C PRO A 110 19.87 -17.06 -16.57
N ASP A 111 19.85 -15.78 -16.28
CA ASP A 111 20.90 -14.83 -16.66
C ASP A 111 21.92 -14.60 -15.51
N ARG A 112 21.78 -15.29 -14.37
CA ARG A 112 22.65 -15.10 -13.20
C ARG A 112 24.12 -15.31 -13.52
N THR A 113 24.43 -16.41 -14.17
CA THR A 113 25.80 -16.75 -14.55
C THR A 113 26.36 -15.78 -15.60
N LEU A 114 25.52 -15.33 -16.52
CA LEU A 114 25.91 -14.34 -17.53
C LEU A 114 26.23 -13.00 -16.88
N ARG A 115 25.38 -12.54 -15.93
CA ARG A 115 25.61 -11.29 -15.18
C ARG A 115 26.84 -11.36 -14.28
N GLU A 116 27.11 -12.50 -13.68
CA GLU A 116 28.33 -12.69 -12.89
C GLU A 116 29.60 -12.58 -13.81
N LEU A 117 29.55 -13.21 -14.95
CA LEU A 117 30.65 -13.13 -15.97
C LEU A 117 30.77 -11.70 -16.53
N GLU A 118 29.69 -10.99 -16.77
CA GLU A 118 29.72 -9.61 -17.24
C GLU A 118 30.31 -8.67 -16.18
N LYS A 119 29.90 -8.84 -14.90
CA LYS A 119 30.47 -8.08 -13.78
C LYS A 119 31.96 -8.33 -13.59
N GLU A 120 32.43 -9.56 -13.83
CA GLU A 120 33.85 -9.92 -13.75
C GLU A 120 34.63 -9.28 -14.89
N LYS A 121 34.12 -9.35 -16.12
CA LYS A 121 34.70 -8.67 -17.29
C LYS A 121 34.75 -7.15 -17.13
N ASP A 122 33.69 -6.54 -16.56
CA ASP A 122 33.64 -5.11 -16.31
C ASP A 122 34.63 -4.66 -15.23
N ARG A 123 34.92 -5.51 -14.23
CA ARG A 123 35.97 -5.25 -13.23
C ARG A 123 37.39 -5.30 -13.84
N GLU A 124 37.61 -6.16 -14.83
CA GLU A 124 38.89 -6.29 -15.52
C GLU A 124 39.08 -5.21 -16.59
N ARG A 125 38.00 -4.59 -17.04
CA ARG A 125 38.03 -3.62 -18.12
C ARG A 125 38.56 -2.27 -17.61
N ILE A 126 39.75 -1.90 -18.07
CA ILE A 126 40.31 -0.58 -17.90
C ILE A 126 39.59 0.35 -18.88
N VAL A 127 38.66 1.17 -18.37
CA VAL A 127 37.95 2.16 -19.18
C VAL A 127 38.78 3.44 -19.25
N ASP A 128 39.28 3.78 -20.42
CA ASP A 128 39.89 5.08 -20.66
C ASP A 128 38.79 6.06 -21.15
N GLU A 129 38.27 6.88 -20.23
CA GLU A 129 37.21 7.86 -20.52
C GLU A 129 37.59 8.86 -21.62
N ARG A 130 38.88 9.01 -21.93
CA ARG A 130 39.36 9.89 -22.99
C ARG A 130 39.17 9.32 -24.38
N LEU A 131 39.27 7.98 -24.51
CA LEU A 131 39.20 7.31 -25.79
C LEU A 131 37.79 6.89 -26.17
N ASP A 132 36.95 6.59 -25.20
CA ASP A 132 35.54 6.20 -25.41
C ASP A 132 34.63 6.70 -24.31
N PRO A 133 34.11 7.94 -24.41
CA PRO A 133 33.20 8.51 -23.43
C PRO A 133 31.86 7.78 -23.36
N TYR A 134 31.59 6.85 -24.30
CA TYR A 134 30.34 6.07 -24.33
C TYR A 134 30.52 4.62 -23.86
N SER A 135 31.75 4.14 -23.66
CA SER A 135 32.04 2.76 -23.24
C SER A 135 31.53 2.48 -21.81
N GLY A 136 31.38 3.50 -20.96
CA GLY A 136 30.79 3.38 -19.62
C GLY A 136 29.27 3.26 -19.61
N ARG A 137 28.59 3.37 -20.76
CA ARG A 137 27.13 3.24 -20.86
C ARG A 137 26.69 1.81 -21.14
N PHE A 138 27.31 0.86 -20.50
CA PHE A 138 26.74 -0.47 -20.43
C PHE A 138 25.55 -0.41 -19.46
N PHE A 139 24.35 -0.58 -19.95
CA PHE A 139 23.17 -0.74 -19.12
C PHE A 139 23.03 -2.22 -18.78
N PRO A 140 23.47 -2.67 -17.59
CA PRO A 140 23.31 -4.05 -17.21
C PRO A 140 21.80 -4.36 -17.22
N ARG A 141 21.43 -5.51 -17.75
CA ARG A 141 20.06 -6.01 -17.65
C ARG A 141 19.71 -6.09 -16.17
N GLU A 142 18.79 -5.26 -15.73
CA GLU A 142 18.32 -5.30 -14.33
C GLU A 142 17.79 -6.69 -14.00
N ALA A 143 18.25 -7.24 -12.89
CA ALA A 143 17.68 -8.46 -12.34
C ALA A 143 16.19 -8.25 -12.07
N ARG A 144 15.38 -9.31 -12.19
CA ARG A 144 13.94 -9.25 -11.85
C ARG A 144 13.72 -8.71 -10.43
N THR A 145 14.58 -9.10 -9.49
CA THR A 145 14.58 -8.66 -8.10
C THR A 145 14.88 -7.17 -7.96
N GLU A 146 15.78 -6.59 -8.73
CA GLU A 146 16.05 -5.15 -8.74
C GLU A 146 14.86 -4.35 -9.25
N ARG A 147 14.21 -4.86 -10.29
CA ARG A 147 12.98 -4.26 -10.83
C ARG A 147 11.84 -4.30 -9.83
N LEU A 148 11.66 -5.42 -9.14
CA LEU A 148 10.69 -5.55 -8.05
C LEU A 148 11.03 -4.60 -6.90
N ALA A 149 12.27 -4.53 -6.47
CA ALA A 149 12.71 -3.61 -5.41
C ALA A 149 12.43 -2.14 -5.77
N SER A 150 12.61 -1.78 -7.04
CA SER A 150 12.28 -0.43 -7.54
C SER A 150 10.78 -0.14 -7.47
N LEU A 151 9.95 -1.09 -7.93
CA LEU A 151 8.50 -1.00 -7.84
C LEU A 151 8.01 -0.86 -6.40
N ILE A 152 8.54 -1.67 -5.48
CA ILE A 152 8.13 -1.61 -4.07
C ILE A 152 8.50 -0.28 -3.43
N ARG A 153 9.68 0.29 -3.76
CA ARG A 153 10.04 1.64 -3.29
C ARG A 153 9.07 2.69 -3.79
N GLN A 154 8.67 2.61 -5.06
CA GLN A 154 7.67 3.51 -5.64
C GLN A 154 6.31 3.36 -4.94
N GLU A 155 5.83 2.13 -4.76
CA GLU A 155 4.54 1.85 -4.12
C GLU A 155 4.50 2.29 -2.65
N ARG A 156 5.60 2.16 -1.92
CA ARG A 156 5.73 2.71 -0.55
C ARG A 156 5.62 4.23 -0.52
N GLY A 157 6.19 4.91 -1.50
CA GLY A 157 6.04 6.35 -1.66
C GLY A 157 4.57 6.75 -1.92
N VAL A 158 3.89 6.03 -2.81
CA VAL A 158 2.46 6.23 -3.09
C VAL A 158 1.62 5.99 -1.83
N GLU A 159 1.89 4.90 -1.07
CA GLU A 159 1.20 4.62 0.20
C GLU A 159 1.33 5.77 1.20
N GLY A 160 2.52 6.34 1.35
CA GLY A 160 2.72 7.48 2.25
C GLY A 160 1.85 8.68 1.89
N ILE A 161 1.80 9.03 0.60
CA ILE A 161 0.98 10.15 0.09
C ILE A 161 -0.51 9.89 0.30
N VAL A 162 -0.98 8.68 -0.07
CA VAL A 162 -2.40 8.30 0.04
C VAL A 162 -2.85 8.32 1.49
N ARG A 163 -2.08 7.71 2.40
CA ARG A 163 -2.40 7.68 3.84
C ARG A 163 -2.43 9.07 4.45
N HIS A 164 -1.49 9.92 4.10
CA HIS A 164 -1.46 11.30 4.56
C HIS A 164 -2.74 12.04 4.16
N ARG A 165 -3.11 11.99 2.87
CA ARG A 165 -4.32 12.61 2.35
C ARG A 165 -5.60 12.06 3.03
N THR A 166 -5.69 10.75 3.18
CA THR A 166 -6.83 10.09 3.84
C THR A 166 -6.93 10.55 5.29
N TRP A 167 -5.80 10.64 5.98
CA TRP A 167 -5.73 11.07 7.36
C TRP A 167 -6.19 12.51 7.56
N GLU A 168 -5.79 13.43 6.69
CA GLU A 168 -6.27 14.81 6.70
C GLU A 168 -7.79 14.90 6.60
N VAL A 169 -8.41 14.13 5.70
CA VAL A 169 -9.87 14.08 5.56
C VAL A 169 -10.54 13.55 6.84
N ILE A 170 -9.95 12.52 7.45
CA ILE A 170 -10.45 11.95 8.71
C ILE A 170 -10.37 12.98 9.84
N GLN A 171 -9.24 13.65 10.00
CA GLN A 171 -9.08 14.69 11.02
C GLN A 171 -10.12 15.81 10.87
N GLN A 172 -10.35 16.26 9.64
CA GLN A 172 -11.36 17.30 9.36
C GLN A 172 -12.78 16.85 9.69
N ARG A 173 -13.10 15.56 9.50
CA ARG A 173 -14.48 15.04 9.64
C ARG A 173 -14.77 14.44 11.00
N CYS A 174 -13.78 13.89 11.66
CA CYS A 174 -13.90 13.21 12.96
C CYS A 174 -13.47 14.07 14.14
N GLY A 175 -12.87 15.23 13.90
CA GLY A 175 -12.26 16.05 14.95
C GLY A 175 -11.06 15.32 15.56
N GLY A 176 -9.88 15.70 15.21
CA GLY A 176 -8.62 15.19 15.75
C GLY A 176 -7.64 16.33 15.96
N ASP A 177 -6.56 16.07 16.66
CA ASP A 177 -5.48 17.05 16.72
C ASP A 177 -4.82 17.11 15.34
N PRO A 178 -4.73 18.31 14.71
CA PRO A 178 -4.07 18.47 13.42
C PRO A 178 -2.59 18.06 13.42
N PHE A 179 -1.99 17.97 14.59
CA PHE A 179 -0.58 17.61 14.77
C PHE A 179 -0.35 16.10 14.94
N ASP A 180 -1.39 15.30 15.15
CA ASP A 180 -1.27 13.84 15.24
C ASP A 180 -1.04 13.24 13.85
N GLY A 181 0.15 12.69 13.64
CA GLY A 181 0.52 11.96 12.44
C GLY A 181 -0.24 10.64 12.30
N TRP A 182 -0.53 10.22 11.08
CA TRP A 182 -1.15 8.91 10.83
C TRP A 182 -0.23 7.75 11.27
N GLU A 183 1.10 7.93 11.22
CA GLU A 183 2.06 6.93 11.68
C GLU A 183 1.92 6.63 13.18
N ASP A 184 1.78 7.68 13.98
CA ASP A 184 1.61 7.55 15.43
C ASP A 184 0.28 6.87 15.77
N ALA A 185 -0.79 7.25 15.09
CA ALA A 185 -2.11 6.65 15.24
C ALA A 185 -2.10 5.14 14.92
N VAL A 186 -1.47 4.73 13.80
CA VAL A 186 -1.31 3.32 13.44
C VAL A 186 -0.42 2.59 14.45
N SER A 187 0.65 3.22 14.90
CA SER A 187 1.56 2.63 15.89
C SER A 187 0.87 2.37 17.24
N GLN A 188 0.04 3.29 17.69
CA GLN A 188 -0.78 3.12 18.90
C GLN A 188 -1.80 2.00 18.73
N TRP A 189 -2.50 1.96 17.59
CA TRP A 189 -3.44 0.89 17.28
C TRP A 189 -2.78 -0.49 17.29
N ARG A 190 -1.57 -0.64 16.71
CA ARG A 190 -0.81 -1.90 16.75
C ARG A 190 -0.48 -2.32 18.18
N LYS A 191 -0.06 -1.38 19.04
CA LYS A 191 0.24 -1.65 20.45
C LYS A 191 -1.00 -2.13 21.19
N THR A 192 -2.14 -1.47 21.02
CA THR A 192 -3.41 -1.86 21.68
C THR A 192 -3.91 -3.22 21.21
N ARG A 193 -3.76 -3.54 19.94
CA ARG A 193 -4.13 -4.83 19.37
C ARG A 193 -3.27 -5.98 19.93
N ASN A 194 -1.95 -5.76 20.02
CA ASN A 194 -1.02 -6.77 20.54
C ASN A 194 -1.13 -6.97 22.06
N SER A 195 -1.66 -6.01 22.80
CA SER A 195 -1.87 -6.10 24.24
C SER A 195 -3.19 -6.78 24.64
N LYS A 196 -4.12 -7.02 23.70
CA LYS A 196 -5.33 -7.79 23.96
C LYS A 196 -5.00 -9.28 23.91
N PRO A 197 -5.06 -10.03 25.04
CA PRO A 197 -4.92 -11.49 24.99
C PRO A 197 -6.03 -12.08 24.15
N LEU A 198 -5.68 -13.10 23.37
CA LEU A 198 -6.64 -13.92 22.62
C LEU A 198 -7.64 -14.51 23.62
N ALA A 199 -8.89 -14.04 23.56
CA ALA A 199 -10.00 -14.59 24.32
C ALA A 199 -10.57 -15.82 23.60
#